data_1dfadd72b6ad466257c416ec3975a721
#
_entry.id   1dfadd72b6ad466257c416ec3975a721
#
_cell.length_a   1.000
_cell.length_b   1.000
_cell.length_c   1.000
_cell.angle_alpha   90.00
_cell.angle_beta   90.00
_cell.angle_gamma   90.00
#
_symmetry.space_group_name_H-M   'P 1'
#
loop_
_entity.id
_entity.type
_entity.pdbx_description
1 polymer ?
#
loop_
_entity_poly.entity_id
_entity_poly.type
_entity_poly.pdbx_seq_one_letter_code
_entity_poly.pdbx_strand_id
1 'polypeptide(L)'
;DDGIAMGHDGMLYSLPSRDIIADSVEYMVNAHKADAMVCISNCDKITPGMLMAAMRLNIPTVFVSGGPMEAGEWNGQHLDLIDAMIKSADNSVSDAEVAKIEQHACPTCGCCSGMFTANSMNCLNEAIGLALPGNGTIVATHANRKQLFKDAARLIVENAYKYYEEGDESVLPRSIATREAFLNAMTLDIAMGGSTNTVLHLLAVAHEAGADFTMDDIDMLSRKTPCLCKVAPNTQKYHVQDVNRAGGIVAIMGELAKGGLVDTAVRRVDGMTLAEEIDRYCITGPNVCEEAVRKYSSAAAGKFNLALGSQDTYYKELDTDRAEGCIRDLQHAYSKDGGLAVLKGNIAQDGCVVKTAGVDESIWKFTGPAKVFDSQEAACDGILGGKVVSGDVVVITHEGPKGGPGMQEML
;
A
#
# COMPACT_ATOMS: atom_id res chain seq x y z
N ASP A 1 -10.76 3.58 11.01
CA ASP A 1 -11.43 3.89 9.77
C ASP A 1 -11.00 5.27 9.25
N ASP A 2 -9.77 5.32 8.74
CA ASP A 2 -9.08 6.55 8.37
C ASP A 2 -9.85 7.33 7.30
N GLY A 3 -10.41 6.66 6.30
CA GLY A 3 -11.14 7.33 5.23
C GLY A 3 -12.37 8.11 5.69
N ILE A 4 -12.98 7.76 6.83
CA ILE A 4 -14.09 8.50 7.43
C ILE A 4 -13.56 9.65 8.31
N ALA A 5 -12.44 9.46 8.98
CA ALA A 5 -11.92 10.41 9.97
C ALA A 5 -10.98 11.46 9.36
N MET A 6 -10.54 11.31 8.12
CA MET A 6 -9.65 12.26 7.46
C MET A 6 -10.27 13.66 7.42
N GLY A 7 -9.47 14.66 7.78
CA GLY A 7 -9.90 16.05 7.81
C GLY A 7 -10.51 16.53 9.13
N HIS A 8 -10.58 15.67 10.17
CA HIS A 8 -11.02 16.07 11.49
C HIS A 8 -10.29 15.31 12.61
N ASP A 9 -10.49 15.71 13.86
CA ASP A 9 -9.81 15.19 15.06
C ASP A 9 -10.04 13.69 15.32
N GLY A 10 -11.01 13.06 14.65
CA GLY A 10 -11.18 11.60 14.67
C GLY A 10 -9.94 10.84 14.19
N MET A 11 -9.06 11.46 13.41
CA MET A 11 -7.78 10.87 12.97
C MET A 11 -6.82 10.58 14.14
N LEU A 12 -6.97 11.22 15.28
CA LEU A 12 -6.20 10.91 16.49
C LEU A 12 -6.43 9.47 17.00
N TYR A 13 -7.53 8.85 16.62
CA TYR A 13 -7.84 7.45 16.95
C TYR A 13 -7.30 6.44 15.92
N SER A 14 -6.79 6.91 14.77
CA SER A 14 -6.39 6.04 13.67
C SER A 14 -5.23 5.13 14.05
N LEU A 15 -4.06 5.66 14.41
CA LEU A 15 -2.90 4.85 14.73
C LEU A 15 -3.12 3.91 15.94
N PRO A 16 -3.70 4.36 17.05
CA PRO A 16 -4.01 3.47 18.17
C PRO A 16 -4.97 2.34 17.80
N SER A 17 -5.86 2.53 16.82
CA SER A 17 -6.80 1.50 16.37
C SER A 17 -6.11 0.26 15.80
N ARG A 18 -4.89 0.36 15.27
CA ARG A 18 -4.13 -0.78 14.75
C ARG A 18 -3.95 -1.87 15.81
N ASP A 19 -3.51 -1.48 17.00
CA ASP A 19 -3.29 -2.41 18.10
C ASP A 19 -4.61 -2.96 18.65
N ILE A 20 -5.65 -2.12 18.75
CA ILE A 20 -7.00 -2.54 19.15
C ILE A 20 -7.57 -3.56 18.14
N ILE A 21 -7.36 -3.36 16.86
CA ILE A 21 -7.78 -4.30 15.80
C ILE A 21 -7.05 -5.63 15.98
N ALA A 22 -5.73 -5.60 16.19
CA ALA A 22 -4.95 -6.83 16.44
C ALA A 22 -5.47 -7.59 17.66
N ASP A 23 -5.67 -6.91 18.78
CA ASP A 23 -6.19 -7.48 20.02
C ASP A 23 -7.63 -8.03 19.82
N SER A 24 -8.49 -7.30 19.11
CA SER A 24 -9.87 -7.73 18.84
C SER A 24 -9.93 -9.00 18.00
N VAL A 25 -9.12 -9.10 16.96
CA VAL A 25 -9.05 -10.30 16.10
C VAL A 25 -8.51 -11.48 16.89
N GLU A 26 -7.41 -11.30 17.62
CA GLU A 26 -6.81 -12.33 18.48
C GLU A 26 -7.82 -12.82 19.53
N TYR A 27 -8.50 -11.90 20.20
CA TYR A 27 -9.53 -12.24 21.19
C TYR A 27 -10.66 -13.08 20.59
N MET A 28 -11.22 -12.64 19.46
CA MET A 28 -12.34 -13.32 18.81
C MET A 28 -11.97 -14.71 18.31
N VAL A 29 -10.82 -14.83 17.64
CA VAL A 29 -10.33 -16.12 17.11
C VAL A 29 -10.09 -17.13 18.25
N ASN A 30 -9.43 -16.70 19.33
CA ASN A 30 -9.19 -17.56 20.50
C ASN A 30 -10.47 -17.91 21.24
N ALA A 31 -11.41 -16.96 21.40
CA ALA A 31 -12.68 -17.21 22.08
C ALA A 31 -13.56 -18.21 21.31
N HIS A 32 -13.56 -18.14 19.98
CA HIS A 32 -14.27 -19.09 19.13
C HIS A 32 -13.51 -20.38 18.85
N LYS A 33 -12.23 -20.45 19.23
CA LYS A 33 -11.32 -21.58 18.93
C LYS A 33 -11.32 -21.90 17.43
N ALA A 34 -11.19 -20.86 16.60
CA ALA A 34 -11.15 -21.05 15.16
C ALA A 34 -9.83 -21.67 14.71
N ASP A 35 -9.90 -22.62 13.77
CA ASP A 35 -8.75 -23.36 13.26
C ASP A 35 -8.02 -22.62 12.13
N ALA A 36 -8.69 -21.69 11.45
CA ALA A 36 -8.13 -20.95 10.33
C ALA A 36 -8.84 -19.60 10.17
N MET A 37 -8.23 -18.68 9.43
CA MET A 37 -8.72 -17.31 9.31
C MET A 37 -8.62 -16.79 7.87
N VAL A 38 -9.69 -16.16 7.37
CA VAL A 38 -9.65 -15.32 6.19
C VAL A 38 -9.75 -13.86 6.63
N CYS A 39 -8.74 -13.07 6.32
CA CYS A 39 -8.69 -11.65 6.64
C CYS A 39 -9.16 -10.82 5.44
N ILE A 40 -10.34 -10.18 5.57
CA ILE A 40 -10.85 -9.24 4.57
C ILE A 40 -10.56 -7.84 5.09
N SER A 41 -9.46 -7.25 4.62
CA SER A 41 -8.98 -5.96 5.09
C SER A 41 -8.93 -4.94 3.95
N ASN A 42 -9.09 -3.67 4.24
CA ASN A 42 -9.07 -2.66 3.17
C ASN A 42 -8.81 -1.22 3.65
N CYS A 43 -8.22 -0.99 4.82
CA CYS A 43 -7.95 0.36 5.29
C CYS A 43 -6.60 0.43 6.01
N ASP A 44 -6.09 1.63 6.23
CA ASP A 44 -4.76 1.96 6.72
C ASP A 44 -4.31 1.12 7.91
N LYS A 45 -5.14 1.03 8.95
CA LYS A 45 -4.80 0.39 10.22
C LYS A 45 -5.40 -1.02 10.33
N ILE A 46 -6.44 -1.32 9.53
CA ILE A 46 -7.10 -2.64 9.54
C ILE A 46 -6.15 -3.69 8.99
N THR A 47 -5.53 -3.45 7.84
CA THR A 47 -4.61 -4.42 7.22
C THR A 47 -3.42 -4.73 8.13
N PRO A 48 -2.65 -3.76 8.65
CA PRO A 48 -1.54 -4.08 9.54
C PRO A 48 -2.01 -4.64 10.89
N GLY A 49 -3.13 -4.21 11.45
CA GLY A 49 -3.69 -4.78 12.67
C GLY A 49 -4.04 -6.26 12.51
N MET A 50 -4.70 -6.63 11.42
CA MET A 50 -4.99 -8.04 11.10
C MET A 50 -3.72 -8.85 10.82
N LEU A 51 -2.69 -8.25 10.18
CA LEU A 51 -1.39 -8.90 10.01
C LEU A 51 -0.72 -9.20 11.35
N MET A 52 -0.70 -8.24 12.27
CA MET A 52 -0.18 -8.44 13.63
C MET A 52 -0.91 -9.60 14.33
N ALA A 53 -2.25 -9.62 14.26
CA ALA A 53 -3.05 -10.72 14.82
C ALA A 53 -2.71 -12.08 14.16
N ALA A 54 -2.56 -12.12 12.84
CA ALA A 54 -2.19 -13.34 12.12
C ALA A 54 -0.82 -13.88 12.58
N MET A 55 0.16 -12.98 12.83
CA MET A 55 1.46 -13.35 13.34
C MET A 55 1.38 -13.88 14.80
N ARG A 56 0.59 -13.24 15.66
CA ARG A 56 0.37 -13.67 17.05
C ARG A 56 -0.27 -15.06 17.11
N LEU A 57 -1.37 -15.24 16.39
CA LEU A 57 -2.16 -16.48 16.36
C LEU A 57 -1.42 -17.63 15.69
N ASN A 58 -0.72 -17.36 14.62
CA ASN A 58 0.03 -18.33 13.80
C ASN A 58 -0.78 -19.59 13.42
N ILE A 59 -2.03 -19.42 13.04
CA ILE A 59 -2.90 -20.43 12.44
C ILE A 59 -3.00 -20.20 10.93
N PRO A 60 -3.38 -21.20 10.11
CA PRO A 60 -3.56 -20.99 8.67
C PRO A 60 -4.39 -19.73 8.39
N THR A 61 -3.84 -18.80 7.60
CA THR A 61 -4.45 -17.50 7.34
C THR A 61 -4.24 -17.09 5.89
N VAL A 62 -5.30 -16.58 5.26
CA VAL A 62 -5.25 -15.99 3.91
C VAL A 62 -5.79 -14.58 3.97
N PHE A 63 -5.07 -13.65 3.35
CA PHE A 63 -5.54 -12.27 3.18
C PHE A 63 -6.21 -12.09 1.81
N VAL A 64 -7.32 -11.40 1.80
CA VAL A 64 -7.99 -10.95 0.59
C VAL A 64 -8.56 -9.55 0.81
N SER A 65 -8.04 -8.58 0.10
CA SER A 65 -8.44 -7.18 0.26
C SER A 65 -9.79 -6.89 -0.41
N GLY A 66 -10.50 -5.87 0.10
CA GLY A 66 -11.68 -5.33 -0.57
C GLY A 66 -11.37 -4.65 -1.91
N GLY A 67 -10.12 -4.28 -2.13
CA GLY A 67 -9.61 -3.67 -3.36
C GLY A 67 -9.64 -2.15 -3.38
N PRO A 68 -8.85 -1.53 -4.28
CA PRO A 68 -8.85 -0.09 -4.50
C PRO A 68 -10.16 0.37 -5.14
N MET A 69 -10.54 1.63 -4.91
CA MET A 69 -11.58 2.27 -5.70
C MET A 69 -11.08 2.63 -7.09
N GLU A 70 -11.99 2.86 -8.02
CA GLU A 70 -11.67 3.44 -9.32
C GLU A 70 -11.25 4.91 -9.14
N ALA A 71 -10.33 5.40 -9.98
CA ALA A 71 -9.97 6.81 -9.99
C ALA A 71 -11.19 7.68 -10.34
N GLY A 72 -11.31 8.84 -9.69
CA GLY A 72 -12.29 9.85 -10.05
C GLY A 72 -11.97 10.49 -11.39
N GLU A 73 -12.98 11.11 -12.02
CA GLU A 73 -12.79 11.86 -13.26
C GLU A 73 -13.69 13.09 -13.27
N TRP A 74 -13.10 14.25 -13.56
CA TRP A 74 -13.81 15.51 -13.76
C TRP A 74 -13.10 16.35 -14.82
N ASN A 75 -13.85 16.86 -15.79
CA ASN A 75 -13.33 17.66 -16.90
C ASN A 75 -12.15 17.02 -17.66
N GLY A 76 -12.14 15.67 -17.80
CA GLY A 76 -11.07 14.94 -18.49
C GLY A 76 -9.77 14.81 -17.68
N GLN A 77 -9.80 15.13 -16.39
CA GLN A 77 -8.72 14.90 -15.44
C GLN A 77 -9.08 13.81 -14.45
N HIS A 78 -8.13 12.94 -14.15
CA HIS A 78 -8.29 12.01 -13.04
C HIS A 78 -8.18 12.75 -11.71
N LEU A 79 -8.96 12.31 -10.74
CA LEU A 79 -9.04 12.89 -9.40
C LEU A 79 -8.94 11.78 -8.35
N ASP A 80 -8.44 12.18 -7.20
CA ASP A 80 -8.51 11.38 -5.98
C ASP A 80 -8.91 12.23 -4.76
N LEU A 81 -8.92 11.62 -3.58
CA LEU A 81 -9.26 12.30 -2.33
C LEU A 81 -8.35 13.52 -2.07
N ILE A 82 -7.06 13.41 -2.40
CA ILE A 82 -6.08 14.47 -2.15
C ILE A 82 -6.35 15.69 -3.01
N ASP A 83 -6.75 15.48 -4.27
CA ASP A 83 -7.14 16.61 -5.15
C ASP A 83 -8.33 17.38 -4.56
N ALA A 84 -9.31 16.66 -3.99
CA ALA A 84 -10.46 17.31 -3.34
C ALA A 84 -10.03 18.12 -2.10
N MET A 85 -9.16 17.58 -1.27
CA MET A 85 -8.67 18.24 -0.06
C MET A 85 -7.80 19.47 -0.38
N ILE A 86 -6.88 19.36 -1.35
CA ILE A 86 -6.04 20.49 -1.81
C ILE A 86 -6.92 21.61 -2.35
N LYS A 87 -7.91 21.26 -3.18
CA LYS A 87 -8.82 22.26 -3.78
C LYS A 87 -9.75 22.91 -2.76
N SER A 88 -10.14 22.18 -1.71
CA SER A 88 -10.95 22.76 -0.62
C SER A 88 -10.16 23.78 0.21
N ALA A 89 -8.84 23.66 0.29
CA ALA A 89 -7.97 24.60 1.00
C ALA A 89 -7.53 25.79 0.12
N ASP A 90 -7.77 25.77 -1.19
CA ASP A 90 -7.38 26.80 -2.15
C ASP A 90 -8.45 27.89 -2.25
N ASN A 91 -8.22 29.03 -1.62
CA ASN A 91 -9.14 30.19 -1.65
C ASN A 91 -9.41 30.75 -3.05
N SER A 92 -8.66 30.35 -4.08
CA SER A 92 -8.90 30.74 -5.47
C SER A 92 -9.95 29.90 -6.17
N VAL A 93 -10.31 28.73 -5.61
CA VAL A 93 -11.31 27.80 -6.13
C VAL A 93 -12.67 28.12 -5.51
N SER A 94 -13.72 28.18 -6.32
CA SER A 94 -15.06 28.46 -5.80
C SER A 94 -15.68 27.26 -5.09
N ASP A 95 -16.52 27.48 -4.09
CA ASP A 95 -17.26 26.43 -3.38
C ASP A 95 -18.04 25.52 -4.33
N ALA A 96 -18.58 26.07 -5.42
CA ALA A 96 -19.31 25.30 -6.42
C ALA A 96 -18.40 24.35 -7.21
N GLU A 97 -17.16 24.71 -7.44
CA GLU A 97 -16.16 23.86 -8.08
C GLU A 97 -15.63 22.81 -7.11
N VAL A 98 -15.32 23.18 -5.86
CA VAL A 98 -14.96 22.24 -4.78
C VAL A 98 -16.03 21.18 -4.64
N ALA A 99 -17.31 21.54 -4.55
CA ALA A 99 -18.42 20.58 -4.45
C ALA A 99 -18.50 19.62 -5.66
N LYS A 100 -18.08 20.06 -6.86
CA LYS A 100 -18.01 19.18 -8.03
C LYS A 100 -16.84 18.21 -7.94
N ILE A 101 -15.68 18.67 -7.51
CA ILE A 101 -14.51 17.83 -7.31
C ILE A 101 -14.80 16.76 -6.25
N GLU A 102 -15.36 17.12 -5.10
CA GLU A 102 -15.78 16.20 -4.04
C GLU A 102 -16.75 15.09 -4.54
N GLN A 103 -17.71 15.47 -5.38
CA GLN A 103 -18.67 14.51 -5.97
C GLN A 103 -18.02 13.49 -6.90
N HIS A 104 -16.84 13.78 -7.46
CA HIS A 104 -16.20 12.96 -8.48
C HIS A 104 -14.90 12.29 -8.02
N ALA A 105 -14.26 12.80 -6.95
CA ALA A 105 -12.97 12.32 -6.49
C ALA A 105 -13.01 10.86 -5.96
N CYS A 106 -14.13 10.46 -5.35
CA CYS A 106 -14.32 9.11 -4.79
C CYS A 106 -15.58 8.44 -5.36
N PRO A 107 -15.55 7.99 -6.63
CA PRO A 107 -16.77 7.58 -7.34
C PRO A 107 -17.25 6.18 -6.99
N THR A 108 -16.43 5.34 -6.33
CA THR A 108 -16.79 3.93 -6.12
C THR A 108 -16.54 3.45 -4.69
N CYS A 109 -17.02 2.24 -4.38
CA CYS A 109 -16.53 1.50 -3.22
C CYS A 109 -15.06 1.11 -3.40
N GLY A 110 -14.39 0.80 -2.29
CA GLY A 110 -12.97 0.46 -2.24
C GLY A 110 -12.20 1.35 -1.26
N CYS A 111 -10.92 1.09 -1.08
CA CYS A 111 -10.02 2.06 -0.44
C CYS A 111 -9.58 3.13 -1.46
N CYS A 112 -8.55 3.91 -1.16
CA CYS A 112 -8.11 4.98 -2.05
C CYS A 112 -7.80 4.49 -3.48
N SER A 113 -7.87 5.36 -4.49
CA SER A 113 -7.48 5.05 -5.87
C SER A 113 -5.96 5.20 -6.11
N GLY A 114 -5.25 5.95 -5.25
CA GLY A 114 -3.80 6.11 -5.29
C GLY A 114 -3.05 5.12 -4.40
N MET A 115 -1.70 5.16 -4.44
CA MET A 115 -0.82 4.31 -3.63
C MET A 115 -0.60 4.95 -2.25
N PHE A 116 -1.70 5.14 -1.53
CA PHE A 116 -1.71 5.52 -0.12
C PHE A 116 -1.51 4.29 0.77
N THR A 117 -1.56 4.46 2.08
CA THR A 117 -1.23 3.39 3.03
C THR A 117 -2.09 2.15 2.86
N ALA A 118 -3.40 2.29 2.66
CA ALA A 118 -4.31 1.16 2.49
C ALA A 118 -3.92 0.28 1.29
N ASN A 119 -3.73 0.89 0.12
CA ASN A 119 -3.30 0.17 -1.07
C ASN A 119 -1.87 -0.36 -0.96
N SER A 120 -0.94 0.42 -0.39
CA SER A 120 0.41 -0.05 -0.13
C SER A 120 0.39 -1.31 0.71
N MET A 121 -0.32 -1.33 1.85
CA MET A 121 -0.39 -2.52 2.71
C MET A 121 -1.08 -3.70 2.03
N ASN A 122 -2.09 -3.49 1.17
CA ASN A 122 -2.71 -4.55 0.38
C ASN A 122 -1.75 -5.14 -0.66
N CYS A 123 -0.90 -4.32 -1.28
CA CYS A 123 0.17 -4.73 -2.17
C CYS A 123 1.28 -5.47 -1.41
N LEU A 124 1.65 -5.01 -0.21
CA LEU A 124 2.66 -5.65 0.62
C LEU A 124 2.21 -7.01 1.16
N ASN A 125 0.92 -7.21 1.42
CA ASN A 125 0.38 -8.54 1.71
C ASN A 125 0.63 -9.55 0.58
N GLU A 126 0.53 -9.08 -0.66
CA GLU A 126 0.85 -9.87 -1.84
C GLU A 126 2.37 -10.15 -1.92
N ALA A 127 3.22 -9.15 -1.65
CA ALA A 127 4.68 -9.33 -1.66
C ALA A 127 5.20 -10.22 -0.53
N ILE A 128 4.63 -10.12 0.68
CA ILE A 128 4.95 -11.01 1.80
C ILE A 128 4.59 -12.47 1.47
N GLY A 129 3.53 -12.66 0.67
CA GLY A 129 3.06 -13.97 0.27
C GLY A 129 1.79 -14.45 0.99
N LEU A 130 1.11 -13.60 1.76
CA LEU A 130 -0.11 -13.96 2.49
C LEU A 130 -1.41 -13.72 1.70
N ALA A 131 -1.30 -13.16 0.49
CA ALA A 131 -2.42 -12.89 -0.41
C ALA A 131 -2.13 -13.40 -1.82
N LEU A 132 -3.19 -13.68 -2.57
CA LEU A 132 -3.13 -14.15 -3.96
C LEU A 132 -2.82 -13.02 -4.94
N PRO A 133 -2.24 -13.31 -6.12
CA PRO A 133 -1.97 -12.32 -7.17
C PRO A 133 -3.19 -11.49 -7.57
N GLY A 134 -3.01 -10.17 -7.66
CA GLY A 134 -4.07 -9.21 -7.94
C GLY A 134 -4.80 -8.70 -6.70
N ASN A 135 -4.41 -9.14 -5.51
CA ASN A 135 -4.99 -8.70 -4.25
C ASN A 135 -4.92 -7.18 -4.08
N GLY A 136 -3.76 -6.58 -4.33
CA GLY A 136 -3.54 -5.15 -4.12
C GLY A 136 -4.10 -4.24 -5.22
N THR A 137 -4.37 -4.76 -6.42
CA THR A 137 -4.55 -3.91 -7.60
C THR A 137 -5.87 -4.04 -8.36
N ILE A 138 -6.57 -5.19 -8.26
CA ILE A 138 -7.90 -5.34 -8.89
C ILE A 138 -8.88 -4.41 -8.17
N VAL A 139 -9.58 -3.54 -8.91
CA VAL A 139 -10.54 -2.59 -8.32
C VAL A 139 -11.70 -3.29 -7.63
N ALA A 140 -12.22 -2.68 -6.57
CA ALA A 140 -13.27 -3.24 -5.71
C ALA A 140 -14.56 -3.53 -6.48
N THR A 141 -14.89 -2.72 -7.46
CA THR A 141 -16.11 -2.87 -8.28
C THR A 141 -16.08 -4.05 -9.23
N HIS A 142 -14.89 -4.56 -9.59
CA HIS A 142 -14.76 -5.58 -10.64
C HIS A 142 -15.12 -6.99 -10.16
N ALA A 143 -15.77 -7.78 -11.02
CA ALA A 143 -16.21 -9.16 -10.73
C ALA A 143 -15.05 -10.10 -10.34
N ASN A 144 -13.83 -9.87 -10.84
CA ASN A 144 -12.64 -10.62 -10.45
C ASN A 144 -12.32 -10.48 -8.96
N ARG A 145 -12.75 -9.40 -8.29
CA ARG A 145 -12.63 -9.27 -6.83
C ARG A 145 -13.44 -10.35 -6.09
N LYS A 146 -14.67 -10.61 -6.53
CA LYS A 146 -15.47 -11.73 -5.98
C LYS A 146 -14.84 -13.09 -6.22
N GLN A 147 -14.13 -13.25 -7.34
CA GLN A 147 -13.41 -14.49 -7.61
C GLN A 147 -12.25 -14.68 -6.63
N LEU A 148 -11.48 -13.63 -6.33
CA LEU A 148 -10.42 -13.70 -5.30
C LEU A 148 -10.96 -14.11 -3.93
N PHE A 149 -12.12 -13.61 -3.51
CA PHE A 149 -12.74 -14.06 -2.25
C PHE A 149 -13.05 -15.56 -2.25
N LYS A 150 -13.55 -16.08 -3.37
CA LYS A 150 -13.84 -17.52 -3.50
C LYS A 150 -12.58 -18.36 -3.49
N ASP A 151 -11.52 -17.87 -4.15
CA ASP A 151 -10.24 -18.57 -4.22
C ASP A 151 -9.56 -18.57 -2.84
N ALA A 152 -9.58 -17.44 -2.12
CA ALA A 152 -9.11 -17.37 -0.74
C ALA A 152 -9.88 -18.31 0.21
N ALA A 153 -11.22 -18.38 0.04
CA ALA A 153 -12.06 -19.26 0.85
C ALA A 153 -11.81 -20.75 0.59
N ARG A 154 -11.43 -21.15 -0.63
CA ARG A 154 -11.02 -22.53 -0.93
C ARG A 154 -9.64 -22.81 -0.36
N LEU A 155 -8.70 -21.92 -0.62
CA LEU A 155 -7.32 -22.05 -0.21
C LEU A 155 -7.17 -22.17 1.30
N ILE A 156 -7.94 -21.41 2.09
CA ILE A 156 -7.86 -21.48 3.54
C ILE A 156 -8.30 -22.86 4.08
N VAL A 157 -9.30 -23.46 3.46
CA VAL A 157 -9.73 -24.82 3.83
C VAL A 157 -8.64 -25.84 3.50
N GLU A 158 -8.04 -25.75 2.32
CA GLU A 158 -6.91 -26.61 1.91
C GLU A 158 -5.71 -26.46 2.87
N ASN A 159 -5.34 -25.22 3.22
CA ASN A 159 -4.24 -24.98 4.15
C ASN A 159 -4.54 -25.46 5.58
N ALA A 160 -5.78 -25.36 6.04
CA ALA A 160 -6.19 -25.93 7.31
C ALA A 160 -6.01 -27.46 7.31
N TYR A 161 -6.42 -28.16 6.26
CA TYR A 161 -6.18 -29.62 6.13
C TYR A 161 -4.69 -29.95 6.10
N LYS A 162 -3.88 -29.25 5.33
CA LYS A 162 -2.42 -29.44 5.28
C LYS A 162 -1.80 -29.32 6.67
N TYR A 163 -2.19 -28.30 7.43
CA TYR A 163 -1.63 -28.09 8.76
C TYR A 163 -2.10 -29.14 9.77
N TYR A 164 -3.43 -29.33 9.91
CA TYR A 164 -3.98 -30.16 10.98
C TYR A 164 -3.94 -31.66 10.70
N GLU A 165 -4.07 -32.08 9.44
CA GLU A 165 -4.10 -33.51 9.07
C GLU A 165 -2.74 -33.99 8.56
N GLU A 166 -1.95 -33.16 7.88
CA GLU A 166 -0.67 -33.55 7.29
C GLU A 166 0.54 -33.06 8.11
N GLY A 167 0.34 -32.12 9.04
CA GLY A 167 1.41 -31.54 9.85
C GLY A 167 2.30 -30.56 9.07
N ASP A 168 1.81 -29.98 7.97
CA ASP A 168 2.57 -29.05 7.15
C ASP A 168 2.55 -27.63 7.74
N GLU A 169 3.61 -27.27 8.44
CA GLU A 169 3.79 -25.94 9.02
C GLU A 169 4.13 -24.86 7.98
N SER A 170 4.42 -25.22 6.73
CA SER A 170 4.79 -24.27 5.69
C SER A 170 3.64 -23.31 5.30
N VAL A 171 2.39 -23.66 5.63
CA VAL A 171 1.19 -22.86 5.38
C VAL A 171 0.91 -21.84 6.48
N LEU A 172 1.68 -21.83 7.56
CA LEU A 172 1.49 -20.91 8.68
C LEU A 172 2.02 -19.51 8.36
N PRO A 173 1.38 -18.44 8.88
CA PRO A 173 1.79 -17.06 8.64
C PRO A 173 3.26 -16.76 8.92
N ARG A 174 3.81 -17.26 10.05
CA ARG A 174 5.22 -17.03 10.40
C ARG A 174 6.21 -17.80 9.51
N SER A 175 5.76 -18.90 8.91
CA SER A 175 6.57 -19.68 7.96
C SER A 175 6.63 -19.00 6.59
N ILE A 176 5.62 -18.19 6.25
CA ILE A 176 5.54 -17.41 5.01
C ILE A 176 6.19 -16.03 5.20
N ALA A 177 5.82 -15.31 6.26
CA ALA A 177 6.32 -13.98 6.58
C ALA A 177 7.70 -14.04 7.26
N THR A 178 8.68 -14.59 6.54
CA THR A 178 10.08 -14.64 6.97
C THR A 178 10.76 -13.29 6.84
N ARG A 179 11.98 -13.16 7.35
CA ARG A 179 12.81 -11.97 7.18
C ARG A 179 12.97 -11.60 5.70
N GLU A 180 13.22 -12.59 4.84
CA GLU A 180 13.37 -12.43 3.40
C GLU A 180 12.07 -11.91 2.74
N ALA A 181 10.91 -12.39 3.20
CA ALA A 181 9.61 -11.88 2.76
C ALA A 181 9.38 -10.41 3.15
N PHE A 182 9.79 -10.00 4.35
CA PHE A 182 9.76 -8.59 4.77
C PHE A 182 10.74 -7.72 3.95
N LEU A 183 11.94 -8.21 3.66
CA LEU A 183 12.89 -7.52 2.77
C LEU A 183 12.30 -7.35 1.36
N ASN A 184 11.67 -8.38 0.82
CA ASN A 184 10.97 -8.31 -0.48
C ASN A 184 9.83 -7.29 -0.46
N ALA A 185 9.01 -7.31 0.59
CA ALA A 185 7.90 -6.37 0.73
C ALA A 185 8.41 -4.92 0.80
N MET A 186 9.45 -4.64 1.59
CA MET A 186 10.03 -3.31 1.67
C MET A 186 10.71 -2.89 0.36
N THR A 187 11.35 -3.82 -0.35
CA THR A 187 11.91 -3.56 -1.69
C THR A 187 10.80 -3.18 -2.68
N LEU A 188 9.67 -3.89 -2.66
CA LEU A 188 8.49 -3.51 -3.44
C LEU A 188 8.00 -2.12 -3.09
N ASP A 189 7.84 -1.82 -1.80
CA ASP A 189 7.31 -0.53 -1.33
C ASP A 189 8.17 0.64 -1.81
N ILE A 190 9.48 0.50 -1.71
CA ILE A 190 10.47 1.46 -2.23
C ILE A 190 10.34 1.59 -3.75
N ALA A 191 10.25 0.47 -4.48
CA ALA A 191 10.17 0.47 -5.94
C ALA A 191 8.87 1.05 -6.50
N MET A 192 7.78 0.96 -5.76
CA MET A 192 6.48 1.52 -6.18
C MET A 192 6.18 2.89 -5.60
N GLY A 193 7.11 3.48 -4.81
CA GLY A 193 6.89 4.76 -4.16
C GLY A 193 5.70 4.73 -3.20
N GLY A 194 5.62 3.69 -2.39
CA GLY A 194 4.52 3.45 -1.45
C GLY A 194 4.45 4.46 -0.31
N SER A 195 3.59 4.21 0.65
CA SER A 195 3.36 5.10 1.79
C SER A 195 4.50 5.02 2.81
N THR A 196 4.88 6.14 3.42
CA THR A 196 5.82 6.15 4.55
C THR A 196 5.28 5.41 5.78
N ASN A 197 3.96 5.30 5.92
CA ASN A 197 3.33 4.56 7.02
C ASN A 197 3.63 3.04 6.95
N THR A 198 3.95 2.51 5.78
CA THR A 198 4.33 1.09 5.64
C THR A 198 5.56 0.73 6.44
N VAL A 199 6.53 1.65 6.57
CA VAL A 199 7.70 1.47 7.44
C VAL A 199 7.27 1.17 8.88
N LEU A 200 6.38 2.01 9.42
CA LEU A 200 5.84 1.84 10.76
C LEU A 200 5.11 0.49 10.92
N HIS A 201 4.34 0.11 9.91
CA HIS A 201 3.51 -1.08 9.95
C HIS A 201 4.32 -2.37 9.75
N LEU A 202 5.24 -2.40 8.78
CA LEU A 202 6.08 -3.59 8.55
C LEU A 202 6.97 -3.90 9.74
N LEU A 203 7.55 -2.88 10.39
CA LEU A 203 8.33 -3.08 11.62
C LEU A 203 7.49 -3.69 12.74
N ALA A 204 6.25 -3.24 12.92
CA ALA A 204 5.35 -3.78 13.92
C ALA A 204 4.96 -5.24 13.60
N VAL A 205 4.62 -5.54 12.35
CA VAL A 205 4.25 -6.90 11.90
C VAL A 205 5.45 -7.85 12.01
N ALA A 206 6.65 -7.40 11.64
CA ALA A 206 7.88 -8.18 11.75
C ALA A 206 8.21 -8.49 13.23
N HIS A 207 7.98 -7.54 14.13
CA HIS A 207 8.13 -7.75 15.56
C HIS A 207 7.19 -8.88 16.06
N GLU A 208 5.93 -8.85 15.68
CA GLU A 208 4.95 -9.89 16.05
C GLU A 208 5.27 -11.26 15.39
N ALA A 209 5.87 -11.24 14.22
CA ALA A 209 6.34 -12.45 13.55
C ALA A 209 7.60 -13.04 14.19
N GLY A 210 8.35 -12.28 15.00
CA GLY A 210 9.67 -12.61 15.49
C GLY A 210 10.74 -12.57 14.39
N ALA A 211 10.50 -11.81 13.31
CA ALA A 211 11.45 -11.63 12.22
C ALA A 211 12.42 -10.48 12.54
N ASP A 212 13.72 -10.72 12.31
CA ASP A 212 14.79 -9.71 12.51
C ASP A 212 14.85 -8.76 11.32
N PHE A 213 13.86 -7.85 11.26
CA PHE A 213 13.73 -6.81 10.24
C PHE A 213 13.74 -5.43 10.90
N THR A 214 14.64 -4.55 10.45
CA THR A 214 14.99 -3.31 11.16
C THR A 214 15.02 -2.08 10.26
N MET A 215 15.13 -0.88 10.87
CA MET A 215 15.36 0.37 10.13
C MET A 215 16.65 0.37 9.31
N ASP A 216 17.68 -0.33 9.74
CA ASP A 216 18.94 -0.42 9.00
C ASP A 216 18.78 -1.26 7.73
N ASP A 217 17.92 -2.29 7.75
CA ASP A 217 17.52 -3.01 6.53
C ASP A 217 16.81 -2.08 5.54
N ILE A 218 15.90 -1.23 6.03
CA ILE A 218 15.18 -0.27 5.19
C ILE A 218 16.14 0.75 4.57
N ASP A 219 17.10 1.28 5.33
CA ASP A 219 18.14 2.19 4.80
C ASP A 219 18.97 1.50 3.71
N MET A 220 19.41 0.26 3.96
CA MET A 220 20.15 -0.52 2.98
C MET A 220 19.34 -0.74 1.69
N LEU A 221 18.06 -1.09 1.80
CA LEU A 221 17.19 -1.31 0.65
C LEU A 221 16.92 -0.02 -0.12
N SER A 222 16.71 1.10 0.57
CA SER A 222 16.41 2.39 -0.04
C SER A 222 17.54 2.89 -0.95
N ARG A 223 18.78 2.54 -0.63
CA ARG A 223 19.97 2.95 -1.41
C ARG A 223 20.18 2.15 -2.69
N LYS A 224 19.63 0.96 -2.81
CA LYS A 224 19.88 0.05 -3.94
C LYS A 224 18.64 -0.23 -4.81
N THR A 225 17.48 0.12 -4.33
CA THR A 225 16.21 -0.18 -5.02
C THR A 225 15.77 1.01 -5.86
N PRO A 226 15.66 0.88 -7.19
CA PRO A 226 15.18 1.96 -8.04
C PRO A 226 13.66 2.13 -7.91
N CYS A 227 13.15 3.33 -8.23
CA CYS A 227 11.71 3.58 -8.35
C CYS A 227 11.23 3.12 -9.72
N LEU A 228 10.48 2.02 -9.77
CA LEU A 228 9.99 1.41 -11.01
C LEU A 228 8.53 1.75 -11.33
N CYS A 229 7.78 2.21 -10.35
CA CYS A 229 6.38 2.56 -10.51
C CYS A 229 6.09 3.90 -9.80
N LYS A 230 5.32 4.76 -10.44
CA LYS A 230 4.96 6.06 -9.89
C LYS A 230 3.48 6.33 -10.17
N VAL A 231 2.69 6.37 -9.09
CA VAL A 231 1.24 6.57 -9.14
C VAL A 231 0.81 7.65 -8.16
N ALA A 232 -0.43 8.09 -8.22
CA ALA A 232 -0.98 9.07 -7.28
C ALA A 232 -0.68 8.67 -5.82
N PRO A 233 -0.28 9.58 -4.94
CA PRO A 233 -0.17 11.03 -5.12
C PRO A 233 1.16 11.50 -5.76
N ASN A 234 2.09 10.59 -6.10
CA ASN A 234 3.41 10.95 -6.64
C ASN A 234 3.36 11.42 -8.11
N THR A 235 2.23 11.20 -8.78
CA THR A 235 1.91 11.67 -10.13
C THR A 235 0.39 11.70 -10.31
N GLN A 236 -0.11 12.59 -11.15
CA GLN A 236 -1.53 12.60 -11.55
C GLN A 236 -1.83 11.68 -12.75
N LYS A 237 -0.79 11.12 -13.37
CA LYS A 237 -0.92 10.33 -14.62
C LYS A 237 -1.50 8.94 -14.38
N TYR A 238 -1.11 8.28 -13.31
CA TYR A 238 -1.43 6.89 -13.04
C TYR A 238 -2.05 6.70 -11.64
N HIS A 239 -2.97 5.74 -11.55
CA HIS A 239 -3.61 5.27 -10.33
C HIS A 239 -3.39 3.76 -10.15
N VAL A 240 -3.88 3.16 -9.06
CA VAL A 240 -3.66 1.73 -8.78
C VAL A 240 -4.30 0.83 -9.86
N GLN A 241 -5.39 1.26 -10.47
CA GLN A 241 -6.00 0.58 -11.63
C GLN A 241 -5.05 0.45 -12.84
N ASP A 242 -4.13 1.42 -13.03
CA ASP A 242 -3.12 1.37 -14.09
C ASP A 242 -1.99 0.41 -13.73
N VAL A 243 -1.63 0.30 -12.45
CA VAL A 243 -0.71 -0.74 -11.97
C VAL A 243 -1.29 -2.12 -12.27
N ASN A 244 -2.60 -2.33 -12.02
CA ASN A 244 -3.26 -3.57 -12.37
C ASN A 244 -3.12 -3.89 -13.86
N ARG A 245 -3.46 -2.94 -14.73
CA ARG A 245 -3.33 -3.08 -16.20
C ARG A 245 -1.90 -3.40 -16.64
N ALA A 246 -0.90 -2.90 -15.91
CA ALA A 246 0.52 -3.15 -16.17
C ALA A 246 1.04 -4.49 -15.61
N GLY A 247 0.17 -5.32 -15.04
CA GLY A 247 0.48 -6.65 -14.51
C GLY A 247 0.62 -6.72 -13.00
N GLY A 248 0.15 -5.69 -12.31
CA GLY A 248 0.05 -5.67 -10.85
C GLY A 248 1.39 -5.79 -10.12
N ILE A 249 1.32 -6.27 -8.91
CA ILE A 249 2.48 -6.42 -8.04
C ILE A 249 3.47 -7.45 -8.57
N VAL A 250 2.97 -8.53 -9.17
CA VAL A 250 3.84 -9.57 -9.74
C VAL A 250 4.71 -9.02 -10.87
N ALA A 251 4.24 -8.04 -11.64
CA ALA A 251 5.06 -7.40 -12.67
C ALA A 251 6.21 -6.57 -12.07
N ILE A 252 5.96 -5.82 -11.00
CA ILE A 252 7.02 -5.06 -10.31
C ILE A 252 8.03 -6.04 -9.69
N MET A 253 7.56 -7.09 -8.99
CA MET A 253 8.41 -8.12 -8.41
C MET A 253 9.24 -8.85 -9.49
N GLY A 254 8.67 -9.08 -10.68
CA GLY A 254 9.36 -9.65 -11.82
C GLY A 254 10.52 -8.78 -12.31
N GLU A 255 10.32 -7.46 -12.41
CA GLU A 255 11.40 -6.54 -12.78
C GLU A 255 12.49 -6.47 -11.69
N LEU A 256 12.10 -6.46 -10.40
CA LEU A 256 13.05 -6.51 -9.29
C LEU A 256 13.84 -7.83 -9.26
N ALA A 257 13.20 -8.96 -9.56
CA ALA A 257 13.85 -10.27 -9.64
C ALA A 257 14.89 -10.33 -10.75
N LYS A 258 14.64 -9.71 -11.94
CA LYS A 258 15.63 -9.59 -13.00
C LYS A 258 16.89 -8.85 -12.56
N GLY A 259 16.75 -7.92 -11.61
CA GLY A 259 17.85 -7.19 -10.99
C GLY A 259 18.52 -7.89 -9.83
N GLY A 260 18.04 -9.04 -9.40
CA GLY A 260 18.53 -9.72 -8.19
C GLY A 260 18.25 -8.95 -6.90
N LEU A 261 17.21 -8.12 -6.88
CA LEU A 261 16.86 -7.25 -5.76
C LEU A 261 15.91 -7.90 -4.75
N VAL A 262 15.29 -9.01 -5.10
CA VAL A 262 14.35 -9.77 -4.26
C VAL A 262 14.75 -11.25 -4.20
N ASP A 263 14.45 -11.89 -3.06
CA ASP A 263 14.59 -13.33 -2.89
C ASP A 263 13.35 -14.03 -3.49
N THR A 264 13.57 -14.74 -4.58
CA THR A 264 12.50 -15.45 -5.29
C THR A 264 12.19 -16.83 -4.74
N ALA A 265 12.94 -17.32 -3.75
CA ALA A 265 12.72 -18.61 -3.12
C ALA A 265 11.68 -18.56 -1.98
N VAL A 266 11.27 -17.35 -1.55
CA VAL A 266 10.27 -17.20 -0.48
C VAL A 266 8.95 -17.88 -0.86
N ARG A 267 8.35 -18.55 0.13
CA ARG A 267 7.08 -19.28 -0.03
C ARG A 267 5.88 -18.33 0.08
N ARG A 268 4.79 -18.78 -0.52
CA ARG A 268 3.53 -18.04 -0.56
C ARG A 268 2.40 -18.93 -0.02
N VAL A 269 1.30 -18.29 0.34
CA VAL A 269 0.14 -18.93 0.98
C VAL A 269 -0.52 -20.02 0.12
N ASP A 270 -0.35 -19.98 -1.19
CA ASP A 270 -0.83 -20.99 -2.15
C ASP A 270 0.16 -22.13 -2.38
N GLY A 271 1.30 -22.12 -1.66
CA GLY A 271 2.34 -23.14 -1.74
C GLY A 271 3.37 -22.92 -2.85
N MET A 272 3.18 -21.92 -3.73
CA MET A 272 4.20 -21.54 -4.71
C MET A 272 5.36 -20.81 -4.04
N THR A 273 6.50 -20.78 -4.72
CA THR A 273 7.56 -19.79 -4.49
C THR A 273 7.26 -18.50 -5.27
N LEU A 274 7.90 -17.41 -4.89
CA LEU A 274 7.80 -16.16 -5.66
C LEU A 274 8.31 -16.34 -7.10
N ALA A 275 9.33 -17.20 -7.32
CA ALA A 275 9.81 -17.53 -8.66
C ALA A 275 8.72 -18.17 -9.53
N GLU A 276 8.01 -19.16 -8.98
CA GLU A 276 6.90 -19.83 -9.68
C GLU A 276 5.73 -18.90 -9.94
N GLU A 277 5.43 -18.00 -9.00
CA GLU A 277 4.39 -16.99 -9.19
C GLU A 277 4.76 -15.99 -10.30
N ILE A 278 6.00 -15.48 -10.31
CA ILE A 278 6.49 -14.58 -11.38
C ILE A 278 6.44 -15.30 -12.72
N ASP A 279 6.89 -16.54 -12.83
CA ASP A 279 6.86 -17.31 -14.08
C ASP A 279 5.43 -17.45 -14.63
N ARG A 280 4.46 -17.69 -13.76
CA ARG A 280 3.07 -17.94 -14.11
C ARG A 280 2.22 -16.68 -14.32
N TYR A 281 2.45 -15.62 -13.54
CA TYR A 281 1.58 -14.44 -13.48
C TYR A 281 2.19 -13.16 -14.07
N CYS A 282 3.50 -13.10 -14.35
CA CYS A 282 4.10 -11.92 -14.96
C CYS A 282 3.69 -11.79 -16.42
N ILE A 283 2.92 -10.76 -16.77
CA ILE A 283 2.33 -10.56 -18.12
C ILE A 283 3.37 -10.36 -19.24
N THR A 284 4.61 -10.08 -18.92
CA THR A 284 5.73 -9.97 -19.87
C THR A 284 6.59 -11.24 -19.91
N GLY A 285 6.24 -12.25 -19.10
CA GLY A 285 6.94 -13.53 -19.05
C GLY A 285 6.52 -14.48 -20.17
N PRO A 286 7.36 -15.48 -20.48
CA PRO A 286 7.08 -16.45 -21.55
C PRO A 286 5.98 -17.47 -21.20
N ASN A 287 5.73 -17.71 -19.90
CA ASN A 287 4.85 -18.77 -19.41
C ASN A 287 3.56 -18.21 -18.76
N VAL A 288 3.21 -16.96 -19.09
CA VAL A 288 2.04 -16.30 -18.51
C VAL A 288 0.75 -17.11 -18.70
N CYS A 289 0.01 -17.37 -17.64
CA CYS A 289 -1.24 -18.13 -17.69
C CYS A 289 -2.44 -17.24 -18.07
N GLU A 290 -3.48 -17.86 -18.63
CA GLU A 290 -4.72 -17.16 -19.01
C GLU A 290 -5.40 -16.45 -17.83
N GLU A 291 -5.29 -17.02 -16.65
CA GLU A 291 -5.83 -16.42 -15.42
C GLU A 291 -5.17 -15.07 -15.11
N ALA A 292 -3.84 -14.97 -15.27
CA ALA A 292 -3.10 -13.72 -15.10
C ALA A 292 -3.58 -12.65 -16.08
N VAL A 293 -3.69 -12.99 -17.34
CA VAL A 293 -4.20 -12.08 -18.40
C VAL A 293 -5.61 -11.59 -18.04
N ARG A 294 -6.49 -12.49 -17.61
CA ARG A 294 -7.86 -12.14 -17.19
C ARG A 294 -7.88 -11.23 -15.96
N LYS A 295 -7.04 -11.51 -14.95
CA LYS A 295 -6.94 -10.70 -13.74
C LYS A 295 -6.48 -9.28 -14.05
N TYR A 296 -5.39 -9.15 -14.78
CA TYR A 296 -4.77 -7.86 -15.05
C TYR A 296 -5.45 -7.06 -16.16
N SER A 297 -6.28 -7.67 -17.00
CA SER A 297 -7.15 -6.95 -17.93
C SER A 297 -8.43 -6.39 -17.28
N SER A 298 -8.72 -6.67 -16.01
CA SER A 298 -9.86 -6.06 -15.32
C SER A 298 -9.71 -4.53 -15.24
N ALA A 299 -10.76 -3.82 -15.69
CA ALA A 299 -10.73 -2.37 -15.86
C ALA A 299 -11.71 -1.67 -14.92
N ALA A 300 -11.46 -0.39 -14.69
CA ALA A 300 -12.44 0.54 -14.14
C ALA A 300 -13.62 0.72 -15.11
N ALA A 301 -14.83 0.85 -14.57
CA ALA A 301 -16.02 1.11 -15.37
C ALA A 301 -16.26 2.61 -15.62
N GLY A 302 -15.58 3.48 -14.87
CA GLY A 302 -15.69 4.93 -14.99
C GLY A 302 -17.08 5.47 -14.62
N LYS A 303 -17.76 4.83 -13.67
CA LYS A 303 -19.10 5.18 -13.25
C LYS A 303 -19.22 5.16 -11.73
N PHE A 304 -20.06 6.01 -11.18
CA PHE A 304 -20.43 5.93 -9.78
C PHE A 304 -21.01 4.54 -9.45
N ASN A 305 -20.36 3.83 -8.53
CA ASN A 305 -20.71 2.46 -8.19
C ASN A 305 -20.24 2.08 -6.78
N LEU A 306 -21.16 1.86 -5.87
CA LEU A 306 -20.86 1.47 -4.48
C LEU A 306 -20.99 -0.06 -4.24
N ALA A 307 -21.24 -0.84 -5.29
CA ALA A 307 -21.46 -2.27 -5.18
C ALA A 307 -20.18 -3.08 -5.50
N LEU A 308 -19.67 -3.80 -4.50
CA LEU A 308 -18.50 -4.66 -4.63
C LEU A 308 -18.70 -5.74 -5.70
N GLY A 309 -17.74 -5.87 -6.62
CA GLY A 309 -17.71 -6.92 -7.63
C GLY A 309 -18.90 -6.94 -8.58
N SER A 310 -19.47 -5.77 -8.91
CA SER A 310 -20.72 -5.65 -9.65
C SER A 310 -20.58 -5.33 -11.14
N GLN A 311 -19.34 -5.09 -11.62
CA GLN A 311 -19.05 -4.79 -13.03
C GLN A 311 -18.00 -5.76 -13.59
N ASP A 312 -17.96 -5.93 -14.91
CA ASP A 312 -17.12 -6.86 -15.66
C ASP A 312 -16.44 -6.20 -16.88
N THR A 313 -16.03 -4.94 -16.71
CA THR A 313 -15.32 -4.19 -17.74
C THR A 313 -13.88 -4.68 -17.87
N TYR A 314 -13.40 -4.88 -19.10
CA TYR A 314 -12.03 -5.32 -19.35
C TYR A 314 -11.30 -4.39 -20.33
N TYR A 315 -10.00 -4.18 -20.09
CA TYR A 315 -9.12 -3.56 -21.05
C TYR A 315 -8.95 -4.48 -22.28
N LYS A 316 -8.86 -3.86 -23.46
CA LYS A 316 -8.55 -4.61 -24.70
C LYS A 316 -7.11 -5.04 -24.77
N GLU A 317 -6.22 -4.26 -24.17
CA GLU A 317 -4.77 -4.45 -24.18
C GLU A 317 -4.20 -4.15 -22.82
N LEU A 318 -3.25 -4.97 -22.38
CA LEU A 318 -2.45 -4.75 -21.19
C LEU A 318 -1.38 -3.70 -21.45
N ASP A 319 -0.91 -3.02 -20.41
CA ASP A 319 0.26 -2.15 -20.48
C ASP A 319 1.52 -2.99 -20.28
N THR A 320 2.17 -3.33 -21.36
CA THR A 320 3.45 -4.07 -21.38
C THR A 320 4.65 -3.19 -21.67
N ASP A 321 4.43 -1.86 -21.81
CA ASP A 321 5.51 -0.91 -22.05
C ASP A 321 6.33 -0.71 -20.77
N ARG A 322 7.53 -1.24 -20.74
CA ARG A 322 8.46 -1.13 -19.62
C ARG A 322 9.42 0.07 -19.73
N ALA A 323 9.36 0.81 -20.83
CA ALA A 323 10.15 2.03 -21.02
C ALA A 323 9.39 3.29 -20.55
N GLU A 324 8.13 3.44 -20.95
CA GLU A 324 7.34 4.66 -20.73
C GLU A 324 6.00 4.40 -20.03
N GLY A 325 5.64 3.13 -19.81
CA GLY A 325 4.40 2.72 -19.16
C GLY A 325 4.34 3.01 -17.64
N CYS A 326 3.29 2.51 -17.02
CA CYS A 326 3.08 2.67 -15.56
C CYS A 326 4.17 1.97 -14.74
N ILE A 327 4.48 0.71 -15.09
CA ILE A 327 5.58 -0.06 -14.49
C ILE A 327 6.75 -0.06 -15.47
N ARG A 328 7.91 0.39 -15.00
CA ARG A 328 9.13 0.50 -15.81
C ARG A 328 10.13 -0.61 -15.45
N ASP A 329 11.02 -0.94 -16.40
CA ASP A 329 12.14 -1.80 -16.13
C ASP A 329 13.29 -1.05 -15.43
N LEU A 330 14.33 -1.78 -15.02
CA LEU A 330 15.49 -1.23 -14.32
C LEU A 330 16.27 -0.18 -15.11
N GLN A 331 16.23 -0.22 -16.45
CA GLN A 331 16.97 0.72 -17.31
C GLN A 331 16.21 2.05 -17.44
N HIS A 332 14.88 2.00 -17.37
CA HIS A 332 13.99 3.14 -17.54
C HIS A 332 13.34 3.60 -16.23
N ALA A 333 13.89 3.18 -15.08
CA ALA A 333 13.40 3.57 -13.77
C ALA A 333 13.18 5.08 -13.65
N TYR A 334 12.15 5.48 -12.90
CA TYR A 334 11.86 6.90 -12.63
C TYR A 334 12.99 7.60 -11.87
N SER A 335 13.67 6.87 -10.98
CA SER A 335 14.89 7.28 -10.30
C SER A 335 15.73 6.05 -9.97
N LYS A 336 17.05 6.24 -9.86
CA LYS A 336 17.99 5.17 -9.50
C LYS A 336 17.90 4.81 -8.01
N ASP A 337 17.57 5.81 -7.18
CA ASP A 337 17.29 5.65 -5.78
C ASP A 337 15.76 5.48 -5.61
N GLY A 338 15.36 4.73 -4.60
CA GLY A 338 13.95 4.37 -4.40
C GLY A 338 13.04 5.53 -4.04
N GLY A 339 11.75 5.22 -3.94
CA GLY A 339 10.72 6.20 -3.58
C GLY A 339 10.70 6.60 -2.11
N LEU A 340 11.48 5.93 -1.25
CA LEU A 340 11.65 6.20 0.17
C LEU A 340 13.14 6.25 0.52
N ALA A 341 13.51 7.07 1.49
CA ALA A 341 14.86 7.09 2.05
C ALA A 341 14.84 7.24 3.56
N VAL A 342 15.85 6.67 4.22
CA VAL A 342 16.10 6.86 5.65
C VAL A 342 17.19 7.90 5.82
N LEU A 343 16.92 8.95 6.58
CA LEU A 343 17.85 10.01 6.88
C LEU A 343 18.21 9.97 8.37
N LYS A 344 19.48 10.28 8.68
CA LYS A 344 19.96 10.40 10.06
C LYS A 344 20.60 11.77 10.27
N GLY A 345 20.46 12.33 11.46
CA GLY A 345 21.02 13.62 11.82
C GLY A 345 20.87 13.92 13.32
N ASN A 346 21.28 15.11 13.72
CA ASN A 346 21.23 15.52 15.12
C ASN A 346 19.81 15.63 15.70
N ILE A 347 18.80 15.84 14.86
CA ILE A 347 17.38 15.83 15.27
C ILE A 347 16.81 14.41 15.17
N ALA A 348 17.19 13.64 14.16
CA ALA A 348 16.72 12.28 13.91
C ALA A 348 17.87 11.28 14.07
N GLN A 349 18.34 11.07 15.31
CA GLN A 349 19.51 10.23 15.60
C GLN A 349 19.25 8.76 15.26
N ASP A 350 18.06 8.27 15.55
CA ASP A 350 17.62 6.90 15.24
C ASP A 350 17.09 6.74 13.81
N GLY A 351 17.04 7.83 13.05
CA GLY A 351 16.56 7.88 11.69
C GLY A 351 15.17 8.51 11.54
N CYS A 352 14.90 8.97 10.33
CA CYS A 352 13.58 9.39 9.88
C CYS A 352 13.38 8.94 8.43
N VAL A 353 12.12 8.88 8.00
CA VAL A 353 11.75 8.44 6.65
C VAL A 353 11.28 9.63 5.84
N VAL A 354 11.75 9.72 4.60
CA VAL A 354 11.27 10.68 3.61
C VAL A 354 10.78 9.96 2.35
N LYS A 355 9.65 10.43 1.82
CA LYS A 355 9.10 9.94 0.55
C LYS A 355 9.74 10.70 -0.62
N THR A 356 10.89 10.23 -1.08
CA THR A 356 11.67 10.89 -2.14
C THR A 356 10.97 10.87 -3.49
N ALA A 357 10.10 9.89 -3.74
CA ALA A 357 9.31 9.83 -4.99
C ALA A 357 8.42 11.06 -5.23
N GLY A 358 8.06 11.79 -4.17
CA GLY A 358 7.26 13.01 -4.23
C GLY A 358 8.06 14.31 -4.08
N VAL A 359 9.40 14.24 -3.94
CA VAL A 359 10.26 15.42 -3.70
C VAL A 359 11.07 15.72 -4.95
N ASP A 360 11.03 16.98 -5.40
CA ASP A 360 11.86 17.47 -6.51
C ASP A 360 13.36 17.43 -6.11
N GLU A 361 14.20 16.91 -7.00
CA GLU A 361 15.64 16.77 -6.74
C GLU A 361 16.34 18.10 -6.42
N SER A 362 15.83 19.20 -6.93
CA SER A 362 16.39 20.55 -6.70
C SER A 362 16.33 20.98 -5.23
N ILE A 363 15.43 20.37 -4.43
CA ILE A 363 15.26 20.69 -3.01
C ILE A 363 15.71 19.56 -2.06
N TRP A 364 16.39 18.52 -2.57
CA TRP A 364 16.97 17.48 -1.70
C TRP A 364 18.01 18.01 -0.72
N LYS A 365 18.67 19.11 -1.07
CA LYS A 365 19.50 19.90 -0.15
C LYS A 365 18.86 21.26 0.03
N PHE A 366 18.30 21.48 1.20
CA PHE A 366 17.60 22.71 1.51
C PHE A 366 18.06 23.27 2.87
N THR A 367 18.19 24.59 2.95
CA THR A 367 18.50 25.31 4.19
C THR A 367 17.62 26.54 4.27
N GLY A 368 16.92 26.70 5.37
CA GLY A 368 16.01 27.82 5.59
C GLY A 368 15.69 28.05 7.06
N PRO A 369 15.07 29.17 7.40
CA PRO A 369 14.59 29.42 8.76
C PRO A 369 13.58 28.39 9.19
N ALA A 370 13.71 27.82 10.39
CA ALA A 370 12.74 26.90 10.95
C ALA A 370 11.53 27.66 11.50
N LYS A 371 10.34 27.26 11.08
CA LYS A 371 9.05 27.65 11.68
C LYS A 371 8.52 26.45 12.47
N VAL A 372 8.61 26.56 13.77
CA VAL A 372 8.27 25.45 14.69
C VAL A 372 6.84 25.66 15.22
N PHE A 373 6.05 24.59 15.13
CA PHE A 373 4.68 24.52 15.62
C PHE A 373 4.54 23.31 16.56
N ASP A 374 3.75 23.40 17.59
CA ASP A 374 3.55 22.36 18.63
C ASP A 374 2.38 21.44 18.34
N SER A 375 1.66 21.68 17.24
CA SER A 375 0.61 20.80 16.76
C SER A 375 0.41 20.94 15.25
N GLN A 376 -0.27 19.98 14.67
CA GLN A 376 -0.69 20.02 13.28
C GLN A 376 -1.62 21.21 13.00
N GLU A 377 -2.59 21.45 13.90
CA GLU A 377 -3.55 22.55 13.79
C GLU A 377 -2.84 23.90 13.75
N ALA A 378 -1.89 24.10 14.68
CA ALA A 378 -1.10 25.33 14.72
C ALA A 378 -0.26 25.54 13.45
N ALA A 379 0.24 24.44 12.87
CA ALA A 379 0.98 24.48 11.60
C ALA A 379 0.05 24.83 10.44
N CYS A 380 -1.14 24.23 10.33
CA CYS A 380 -2.15 24.56 9.31
C CYS A 380 -2.55 26.03 9.39
N ASP A 381 -2.89 26.52 10.59
CA ASP A 381 -3.23 27.93 10.80
C ASP A 381 -2.07 28.86 10.43
N GLY A 382 -0.84 28.45 10.73
CA GLY A 382 0.36 29.20 10.41
C GLY A 382 0.64 29.28 8.90
N ILE A 383 0.43 28.19 8.19
CA ILE A 383 0.62 28.09 6.74
C ILE A 383 -0.48 28.90 6.01
N LEU A 384 -1.73 28.59 6.28
CA LEU A 384 -2.87 29.26 5.64
C LEU A 384 -2.98 30.73 6.04
N GLY A 385 -2.58 31.08 7.26
CA GLY A 385 -2.52 32.45 7.76
C GLY A 385 -1.31 33.27 7.30
N GLY A 386 -0.45 32.72 6.45
CA GLY A 386 0.71 33.43 5.87
C GLY A 386 1.88 33.67 6.84
N LYS A 387 1.95 32.95 7.96
CA LYS A 387 3.12 32.98 8.87
C LYS A 387 4.31 32.21 8.30
N VAL A 388 4.04 31.28 7.39
CA VAL A 388 5.05 30.50 6.66
C VAL A 388 5.17 31.09 5.26
N VAL A 389 6.39 31.32 4.81
CA VAL A 389 6.69 31.91 3.49
C VAL A 389 7.67 31.01 2.73
N SER A 390 7.79 31.25 1.43
CA SER A 390 8.76 30.51 0.59
C SER A 390 10.17 30.63 1.17
N GLY A 391 10.84 29.47 1.33
CA GLY A 391 12.17 29.39 1.94
C GLY A 391 12.16 28.97 3.41
N ASP A 392 11.04 28.92 4.07
CA ASP A 392 10.94 28.41 5.44
C ASP A 392 10.95 26.87 5.48
N VAL A 393 11.42 26.31 6.60
CA VAL A 393 11.31 24.90 6.96
C VAL A 393 10.27 24.75 8.07
N VAL A 394 9.14 24.10 7.78
CA VAL A 394 8.11 23.84 8.78
C VAL A 394 8.53 22.64 9.64
N VAL A 395 8.51 22.81 10.94
CA VAL A 395 8.76 21.76 11.93
C VAL A 395 7.56 21.64 12.85
N ILE A 396 6.97 20.45 12.90
CA ILE A 396 5.86 20.13 13.80
C ILE A 396 6.39 19.22 14.90
N THR A 397 6.15 19.59 16.15
CA THR A 397 6.59 18.84 17.33
C THR A 397 5.41 18.22 18.06
N HIS A 398 5.65 17.23 18.92
CA HIS A 398 4.69 16.53 19.77
C HIS A 398 3.64 15.66 19.05
N GLU A 399 3.78 15.46 17.77
CA GLU A 399 2.85 14.69 16.92
C GLU A 399 3.37 13.30 16.53
N GLY A 400 4.51 12.88 17.10
CA GLY A 400 5.08 11.57 16.82
C GLY A 400 4.29 10.41 17.44
N PRO A 401 4.39 9.18 16.91
CA PRO A 401 3.66 8.02 17.42
C PRO A 401 4.18 7.50 18.75
N LYS A 402 5.39 7.86 19.15
CA LYS A 402 5.99 7.43 20.42
C LYS A 402 5.41 8.23 21.57
N GLY A 403 4.50 7.61 22.32
CA GLY A 403 3.82 8.22 23.46
C GLY A 403 2.64 9.12 23.12
N GLY A 404 2.20 9.10 21.87
CA GLY A 404 1.04 9.85 21.39
C GLY A 404 0.28 9.11 20.28
N PRO A 405 -0.84 9.66 19.80
CA PRO A 405 -1.67 9.03 18.77
C PRO A 405 -1.05 9.06 17.36
N GLY A 406 0.07 9.75 17.17
CA GLY A 406 0.60 10.07 15.85
C GLY A 406 -0.05 11.31 15.24
N MET A 407 0.59 11.86 14.23
CA MET A 407 0.07 13.03 13.50
C MET A 407 -1.12 12.60 12.64
N GLN A 408 -2.14 13.45 12.57
CA GLN A 408 -3.23 13.34 11.59
C GLN A 408 -2.66 13.50 10.16
N GLU A 409 -3.43 13.07 9.15
CA GLU A 409 -3.01 13.32 7.75
C GLU A 409 -2.93 14.84 7.49
N MET A 410 -1.77 15.26 7.01
CA MET A 410 -1.45 16.65 6.70
C MET A 410 -1.33 16.78 5.18
N LEU A 411 -2.12 17.66 4.59
CA LEU A 411 -2.20 17.89 3.15
C LEU A 411 -1.76 19.29 2.75
#